data_7b3cfadfd7487314f3c2a86a63bc4471
#
_entry.id   7b3cfadfd7487314f3c2a86a63bc4471
#
_cell.length_a   1.000
_cell.length_b   1.000
_cell.length_c   1.000
_cell.angle_alpha   90.00
_cell.angle_beta   90.00
_cell.angle_gamma   90.00
#
_symmetry.space_group_name_H-M   'P 1'
#
loop_
_entity.id
_entity.type
_entity.pdbx_description
1 polymer ?
#
loop_
_entity_poly.entity_id
_entity_poly.type
_entity_poly.pdbx_seq_one_letter_code
_entity_poly.pdbx_strand_id
1 'polypeptide(L)'
;MPAAIAPVLRRALPTILLLGGASSLLLATDRAAGRRTLPAVAVLQQVSTSVLDDAVRGMLEGLAERGFVDGKTVTIRRYNAEGDLAQANAIAREIAGGPFDLALTSSTPSLQALATANARGRVLHVFSAVADPFSAGVGLDRRDPLVHPRHLVGYGSLSPIDATFGILQRINPGVRRIGVAHNPAESNSRRFMELARTSCRGRGLELLEAAVENSSGVVEAIQSTIARGAEVIFVPGDTTVAGVIDSVVATAAKARLPVFTVVPGPPDRGTFFDVGFDFREVGLLAGRAAGDILAGKDPATIPIGETSREIPPRLTVNLTAPGCDPTRWRVPEDLLAQAKVVIEAAGRREQPAAVLAGPFTEPDPL
;
A
#
# COMPACT_ATOMS: atom_id res chain seq x y z
N MET A 1 -35.42 8.93 -72.81
CA MET A 1 -34.27 9.40 -72.06
C MET A 1 -33.84 8.37 -70.97
N PRO A 2 -33.04 7.35 -71.25
CA PRO A 2 -32.29 6.65 -70.25
C PRO A 2 -30.82 6.34 -70.58
N ALA A 3 -30.20 7.02 -71.58
CA ALA A 3 -28.88 6.64 -72.07
C ALA A 3 -27.68 7.37 -71.41
N ALA A 4 -27.93 8.36 -70.54
CA ALA A 4 -26.87 9.20 -69.95
C ALA A 4 -26.35 8.75 -68.51
N ILE A 5 -27.00 7.76 -67.94
CA ILE A 5 -26.65 7.32 -66.55
C ILE A 5 -25.57 6.23 -66.52
N ALA A 6 -25.49 5.42 -67.55
CA ALA A 6 -24.57 4.29 -67.62
C ALA A 6 -23.07 4.65 -67.63
N PRO A 7 -22.57 5.72 -68.27
CA PRO A 7 -21.14 6.08 -68.19
C PRO A 7 -20.72 6.69 -66.85
N VAL A 8 -21.62 7.38 -66.16
CA VAL A 8 -21.34 7.96 -64.82
C VAL A 8 -21.24 6.85 -63.80
N LEU A 9 -22.15 5.87 -63.81
CA LEU A 9 -22.13 4.72 -62.92
C LEU A 9 -20.86 3.87 -63.09
N ARG A 10 -20.41 3.67 -64.32
CA ARG A 10 -19.21 2.92 -64.64
C ARG A 10 -17.90 3.58 -64.15
N ARG A 11 -17.89 4.92 -64.10
CA ARG A 11 -16.74 5.69 -63.51
C ARG A 11 -16.79 5.78 -61.99
N ALA A 12 -17.99 5.76 -61.41
CA ALA A 12 -18.16 5.81 -59.95
C ALA A 12 -17.99 4.44 -59.25
N LEU A 13 -18.21 3.35 -59.95
CA LEU A 13 -18.18 1.98 -59.40
C LEU A 13 -16.87 1.63 -58.71
N PRO A 14 -15.66 1.91 -59.23
CA PRO A 14 -14.42 1.60 -58.54
C PRO A 14 -14.23 2.45 -57.27
N THR A 15 -14.69 3.69 -57.26
CA THR A 15 -14.61 4.57 -56.08
C THR A 15 -15.58 4.11 -54.98
N ILE A 16 -16.77 3.69 -55.33
CA ILE A 16 -17.76 3.13 -54.40
C ILE A 16 -17.28 1.81 -53.80
N LEU A 17 -16.65 0.95 -54.60
CA LEU A 17 -16.07 -0.32 -54.12
C LEU A 17 -14.87 -0.09 -53.22
N LEU A 18 -14.01 0.89 -53.53
CA LEU A 18 -12.89 1.28 -52.66
C LEU A 18 -13.36 1.89 -51.31
N LEU A 19 -14.34 2.78 -51.33
CA LEU A 19 -14.93 3.37 -50.13
C LEU A 19 -15.68 2.31 -49.31
N GLY A 20 -16.43 1.43 -49.94
CA GLY A 20 -17.11 0.31 -49.28
C GLY A 20 -16.13 -0.70 -48.68
N GLY A 21 -15.04 -1.02 -49.40
CA GLY A 21 -13.97 -1.87 -48.89
C GLY A 21 -13.20 -1.25 -47.74
N ALA A 22 -12.84 0.03 -47.84
CA ALA A 22 -12.19 0.76 -46.76
C ALA A 22 -13.08 0.89 -45.52
N SER A 23 -14.36 1.20 -45.68
CA SER A 23 -15.34 1.25 -44.60
C SER A 23 -15.57 -0.12 -43.94
N SER A 24 -15.63 -1.19 -44.74
CA SER A 24 -15.75 -2.55 -44.22
C SER A 24 -14.49 -3.00 -43.46
N LEU A 25 -13.30 -2.61 -43.91
CA LEU A 25 -12.03 -2.90 -43.26
C LEU A 25 -11.91 -2.13 -41.96
N LEU A 26 -12.29 -0.84 -41.92
CA LEU A 26 -12.34 -0.02 -40.69
C LEU A 26 -13.35 -0.57 -39.67
N LEU A 27 -14.54 -0.98 -40.12
CA LEU A 27 -15.53 -1.63 -39.26
C LEU A 27 -15.09 -3.01 -38.77
N ALA A 28 -14.34 -3.77 -39.55
CA ALA A 28 -13.79 -5.06 -39.16
C ALA A 28 -12.62 -4.88 -38.14
N THR A 29 -11.75 -3.87 -38.33
CA THR A 29 -10.68 -3.54 -37.43
C THR A 29 -11.22 -2.95 -36.11
N ASP A 30 -12.27 -2.13 -36.15
CA ASP A 30 -12.93 -1.59 -34.97
C ASP A 30 -13.66 -2.70 -34.17
N ARG A 31 -14.30 -3.66 -34.85
CA ARG A 31 -14.86 -4.86 -34.22
C ARG A 31 -13.80 -5.81 -33.65
N ALA A 32 -12.65 -5.95 -34.31
CA ALA A 32 -11.53 -6.74 -33.79
C ALA A 32 -10.86 -6.05 -32.57
N ALA A 33 -10.74 -4.72 -32.58
CA ALA A 33 -10.25 -3.95 -31.46
C ALA A 33 -11.23 -3.96 -30.25
N GLY A 34 -12.53 -4.14 -30.50
CA GLY A 34 -13.57 -4.16 -29.44
C GLY A 34 -13.76 -5.51 -28.73
N ARG A 35 -13.14 -6.61 -29.18
CA ARG A 35 -13.23 -7.92 -28.51
C ARG A 35 -11.95 -8.22 -27.72
N ARG A 36 -11.81 -7.63 -26.52
CA ARG A 36 -10.95 -8.24 -25.52
C ARG A 36 -11.55 -9.59 -25.14
N THR A 37 -10.79 -10.66 -25.34
CA THR A 37 -11.22 -12.01 -24.97
C THR A 37 -11.18 -12.23 -23.45
N LEU A 38 -10.37 -11.44 -22.70
CA LEU A 38 -10.21 -11.50 -21.25
C LEU A 38 -10.28 -10.10 -20.62
N PRO A 39 -10.84 -9.96 -19.41
CA PRO A 39 -10.72 -8.73 -18.64
C PRO A 39 -9.26 -8.30 -18.48
N ALA A 40 -9.00 -7.00 -18.46
CA ALA A 40 -7.64 -6.46 -18.29
C ALA A 40 -7.53 -5.71 -16.97
N VAL A 41 -6.55 -6.10 -16.16
CA VAL A 41 -6.28 -5.54 -14.84
C VAL A 41 -4.90 -4.88 -14.84
N ALA A 42 -4.84 -3.62 -14.37
CA ALA A 42 -3.58 -2.96 -14.07
C ALA A 42 -3.28 -3.06 -12.58
N VAL A 43 -2.00 -3.24 -12.21
CA VAL A 43 -1.53 -3.15 -10.82
C VAL A 43 -0.53 -2.01 -10.75
N LEU A 44 -0.76 -1.01 -9.88
CA LEU A 44 0.17 0.09 -9.63
C LEU A 44 0.68 0.01 -8.19
N GLN A 45 1.98 -0.16 -8.05
CA GLN A 45 2.71 -0.17 -6.80
C GLN A 45 3.65 1.04 -6.73
N GLN A 46 3.75 1.70 -5.56
CA GLN A 46 4.60 2.89 -5.41
C GLN A 46 6.10 2.56 -5.42
N VAL A 47 6.48 1.52 -4.70
CA VAL A 47 7.89 1.10 -4.54
C VAL A 47 7.91 -0.36 -4.10
N SER A 48 8.97 -1.10 -4.42
CA SER A 48 9.16 -2.46 -3.91
C SER A 48 9.65 -2.41 -2.46
N THR A 49 8.78 -2.89 -1.58
CA THR A 49 9.08 -3.18 -0.17
C THR A 49 8.40 -4.49 0.19
N SER A 50 8.85 -5.18 1.22
CA SER A 50 8.22 -6.45 1.65
C SER A 50 6.71 -6.29 1.87
N VAL A 51 6.28 -5.19 2.48
CA VAL A 51 4.87 -4.87 2.76
C VAL A 51 4.05 -4.73 1.48
N LEU A 52 4.53 -3.91 0.53
CA LEU A 52 3.80 -3.64 -0.70
C LEU A 52 3.84 -4.82 -1.67
N ASP A 53 4.96 -5.55 -1.71
CA ASP A 53 5.11 -6.76 -2.52
C ASP A 53 4.18 -7.88 -2.00
N ASP A 54 4.08 -8.05 -0.67
CA ASP A 54 3.15 -9.00 -0.05
C ASP A 54 1.68 -8.60 -0.30
N ALA A 55 1.35 -7.31 -0.21
CA ALA A 55 0.01 -6.84 -0.54
C ALA A 55 -0.36 -7.11 -2.00
N VAL A 56 0.55 -6.84 -2.95
CA VAL A 56 0.34 -7.17 -4.37
C VAL A 56 0.16 -8.67 -4.55
N ARG A 57 1.00 -9.49 -3.91
CA ARG A 57 0.89 -10.95 -3.97
C ARG A 57 -0.48 -11.40 -3.48
N GLY A 58 -0.92 -10.92 -2.31
CA GLY A 58 -2.24 -11.21 -1.75
C GLY A 58 -3.38 -10.78 -2.68
N MET A 59 -3.31 -9.59 -3.29
CA MET A 59 -4.32 -9.14 -4.25
C MET A 59 -4.46 -10.10 -5.44
N LEU A 60 -3.33 -10.58 -5.98
CA LEU A 60 -3.35 -11.52 -7.10
C LEU A 60 -3.88 -12.89 -6.69
N GLU A 61 -3.55 -13.35 -5.51
CA GLU A 61 -4.10 -14.59 -4.94
C GLU A 61 -5.61 -14.48 -4.71
N GLY A 62 -6.08 -13.35 -4.15
CA GLY A 62 -7.51 -13.12 -3.94
C GLY A 62 -8.30 -13.03 -5.26
N LEU A 63 -7.73 -12.45 -6.31
CA LEU A 63 -8.28 -12.52 -7.67
C LEU A 63 -8.38 -13.97 -8.16
N ALA A 64 -7.30 -14.74 -7.99
CA ALA A 64 -7.25 -16.14 -8.43
C ALA A 64 -8.26 -17.02 -7.69
N GLU A 65 -8.50 -16.79 -6.38
CA GLU A 65 -9.55 -17.47 -5.61
C GLU A 65 -10.97 -17.20 -6.16
N ARG A 66 -11.18 -16.07 -6.83
CA ARG A 66 -12.42 -15.71 -7.54
C ARG A 66 -12.46 -16.15 -8.99
N GLY A 67 -11.47 -16.96 -9.42
CA GLY A 67 -11.39 -17.50 -10.78
C GLY A 67 -10.68 -16.60 -11.79
N PHE A 68 -10.11 -15.45 -11.37
CA PHE A 68 -9.37 -14.53 -12.24
C PHE A 68 -7.87 -14.80 -12.17
N VAL A 69 -7.40 -15.74 -12.99
CA VAL A 69 -6.01 -16.21 -13.06
C VAL A 69 -5.29 -15.55 -14.23
N ASP A 70 -4.15 -14.91 -13.99
CA ASP A 70 -3.35 -14.22 -15.00
C ASP A 70 -2.97 -15.14 -16.17
N GLY A 71 -3.14 -14.65 -17.41
CA GLY A 71 -2.88 -15.38 -18.65
C GLY A 71 -3.93 -16.48 -18.98
N LYS A 72 -4.94 -16.72 -18.12
CA LYS A 72 -6.00 -17.71 -18.33
C LYS A 72 -7.39 -17.09 -18.44
N THR A 73 -7.80 -16.35 -17.42
CA THR A 73 -9.15 -15.77 -17.31
C THR A 73 -9.10 -14.24 -17.15
N VAL A 74 -7.92 -13.67 -16.96
CA VAL A 74 -7.64 -12.23 -16.87
C VAL A 74 -6.26 -11.95 -17.46
N THR A 75 -6.02 -10.74 -17.96
CA THR A 75 -4.68 -10.25 -18.31
C THR A 75 -4.26 -9.22 -17.30
N ILE A 76 -3.10 -9.42 -16.65
CA ILE A 76 -2.60 -8.53 -15.61
C ILE A 76 -1.34 -7.80 -16.07
N ARG A 77 -1.36 -6.48 -16.01
CA ARG A 77 -0.17 -5.64 -16.25
C ARG A 77 0.26 -4.96 -14.96
N ARG A 78 1.53 -5.13 -14.59
CA ARG A 78 2.10 -4.58 -13.36
C ARG A 78 2.97 -3.37 -13.66
N TYR A 79 2.85 -2.35 -12.80
CA TYR A 79 3.62 -1.12 -12.84
C TYR A 79 4.21 -0.85 -11.46
N ASN A 80 5.44 -0.36 -11.44
CA ASN A 80 6.10 0.13 -10.24
C ASN A 80 6.61 1.55 -10.48
N ALA A 81 6.31 2.47 -9.58
CA ALA A 81 6.73 3.86 -9.67
C ALA A 81 8.13 4.12 -9.08
N GLU A 82 8.80 3.09 -8.53
CA GLU A 82 10.16 3.15 -7.97
C GLU A 82 10.34 4.27 -6.92
N GLY A 83 9.27 4.61 -6.20
CA GLY A 83 9.26 5.67 -5.19
C GLY A 83 9.09 7.09 -5.74
N ASP A 84 9.00 7.24 -7.06
CA ASP A 84 8.84 8.54 -7.70
C ASP A 84 7.36 8.89 -7.88
N LEU A 85 6.92 10.02 -7.28
CA LEU A 85 5.54 10.50 -7.36
C LEU A 85 5.17 11.00 -8.76
N ALA A 86 6.12 11.57 -9.52
CA ALA A 86 5.86 12.02 -10.88
C ALA A 86 5.64 10.82 -11.81
N GLN A 87 6.44 9.77 -11.64
CA GLN A 87 6.27 8.51 -12.36
C GLN A 87 4.95 7.82 -11.98
N ALA A 88 4.58 7.78 -10.69
CA ALA A 88 3.29 7.26 -10.25
C ALA A 88 2.12 7.96 -10.94
N ASN A 89 2.17 9.31 -11.02
CA ASN A 89 1.16 10.11 -11.72
C ASN A 89 1.15 9.85 -13.24
N ALA A 90 2.30 9.63 -13.88
CA ALA A 90 2.37 9.30 -15.31
C ALA A 90 1.74 7.93 -15.59
N ILE A 91 2.10 6.92 -14.81
CA ILE A 91 1.52 5.57 -14.89
C ILE A 91 0.01 5.61 -14.60
N ALA A 92 -0.43 6.36 -13.60
CA ALA A 92 -1.85 6.49 -13.27
C ALA A 92 -2.66 7.07 -14.45
N ARG A 93 -2.13 8.06 -15.18
CA ARG A 93 -2.77 8.58 -16.41
C ARG A 93 -2.80 7.54 -17.52
N GLU A 94 -1.74 6.74 -17.70
CA GLU A 94 -1.71 5.63 -18.67
C GLU A 94 -2.80 4.60 -18.32
N ILE A 95 -2.93 4.23 -17.05
CA ILE A 95 -3.95 3.27 -16.60
C ILE A 95 -5.36 3.84 -16.83
N ALA A 96 -5.63 5.06 -16.38
CA ALA A 96 -6.95 5.69 -16.50
C ALA A 96 -7.36 5.95 -17.96
N GLY A 97 -6.42 6.16 -18.87
CA GLY A 97 -6.64 6.32 -20.32
C GLY A 97 -6.59 5.03 -21.12
N GLY A 98 -6.06 3.96 -20.52
CA GLY A 98 -5.79 2.69 -21.16
C GLY A 98 -6.99 1.74 -21.25
N PRO A 99 -6.78 0.56 -21.82
CA PRO A 99 -7.82 -0.43 -22.02
C PRO A 99 -7.97 -1.37 -20.82
N PHE A 100 -8.04 -0.83 -19.60
CA PHE A 100 -8.21 -1.61 -18.38
C PHE A 100 -9.66 -1.58 -17.89
N ASP A 101 -10.15 -2.72 -17.39
CA ASP A 101 -11.46 -2.86 -16.78
C ASP A 101 -11.38 -2.55 -15.28
N LEU A 102 -10.26 -2.94 -14.65
CA LEU A 102 -10.00 -2.74 -13.23
C LEU A 102 -8.52 -2.39 -13.00
N ALA A 103 -8.29 -1.58 -11.97
CA ALA A 103 -6.95 -1.29 -11.48
C ALA A 103 -6.85 -1.61 -9.99
N LEU A 104 -5.73 -2.19 -9.60
CA LEU A 104 -5.33 -2.44 -8.22
C LEU A 104 -4.23 -1.46 -7.85
N THR A 105 -4.31 -0.84 -6.69
CA THR A 105 -3.23 0.00 -6.17
C THR A 105 -2.74 -0.49 -4.82
N SER A 106 -1.41 -0.47 -4.65
CA SER A 106 -0.73 -0.82 -3.40
C SER A 106 0.05 0.39 -2.90
N SER A 107 -0.43 1.03 -1.88
CA SER A 107 0.05 2.21 -1.14
C SER A 107 -0.88 3.43 -1.21
N THR A 108 -0.72 4.36 -0.26
CA THR A 108 -1.46 5.64 -0.27
C THR A 108 -1.09 6.53 -1.47
N PRO A 109 0.20 6.74 -1.84
CA PRO A 109 0.53 7.52 -3.03
C PRO A 109 -0.04 6.93 -4.33
N SER A 110 -0.02 5.60 -4.50
CA SER A 110 -0.60 4.95 -5.68
C SER A 110 -2.12 5.13 -5.75
N LEU A 111 -2.82 5.00 -4.61
CA LEU A 111 -4.25 5.31 -4.50
C LEU A 111 -4.53 6.74 -4.96
N GLN A 112 -3.79 7.72 -4.42
CA GLN A 112 -4.00 9.15 -4.72
C GLN A 112 -3.74 9.48 -6.19
N ALA A 113 -2.65 8.95 -6.75
CA ALA A 113 -2.31 9.15 -8.15
C ALA A 113 -3.41 8.62 -9.09
N LEU A 114 -3.86 7.37 -8.85
CA LEU A 114 -4.89 6.77 -9.70
C LEU A 114 -6.28 7.38 -9.46
N ALA A 115 -6.68 7.67 -8.23
CA ALA A 115 -7.96 8.33 -7.96
C ALA A 115 -8.05 9.70 -8.65
N THR A 116 -6.96 10.46 -8.66
CA THR A 116 -6.88 11.75 -9.38
C THR A 116 -6.97 11.56 -10.89
N ALA A 117 -6.19 10.65 -11.47
CA ALA A 117 -6.21 10.40 -12.92
C ALA A 117 -7.55 9.81 -13.40
N ASN A 118 -8.18 8.98 -12.56
CA ASN A 118 -9.44 8.28 -12.83
C ASN A 118 -10.67 8.97 -12.21
N ALA A 119 -10.64 10.28 -11.99
CA ALA A 119 -11.74 11.02 -11.36
C ALA A 119 -13.10 10.85 -12.06
N ARG A 120 -13.11 10.47 -13.34
CA ARG A 120 -14.33 10.17 -14.12
C ARG A 120 -14.82 8.73 -13.96
N GLY A 121 -14.12 7.89 -13.23
CA GLY A 121 -14.52 6.50 -12.96
C GLY A 121 -14.52 5.59 -14.19
N ARG A 122 -13.62 5.79 -15.15
CA ARG A 122 -13.52 4.95 -16.35
C ARG A 122 -13.05 3.53 -16.07
N VAL A 123 -12.19 3.39 -15.07
CA VAL A 123 -11.59 2.13 -14.63
C VAL A 123 -12.09 1.84 -13.22
N LEU A 124 -12.53 0.63 -12.95
CA LEU A 124 -12.84 0.19 -11.59
C LEU A 124 -11.54 0.18 -10.78
N HIS A 125 -11.58 0.61 -9.52
CA HIS A 125 -10.37 0.81 -8.75
C HIS A 125 -10.50 0.17 -7.36
N VAL A 126 -9.62 -0.77 -7.05
CA VAL A 126 -9.52 -1.40 -5.73
C VAL A 126 -8.14 -1.11 -5.14
N PHE A 127 -8.10 -0.62 -3.90
CA PHE A 127 -6.86 -0.29 -3.22
C PHE A 127 -6.56 -1.22 -2.04
N SER A 128 -5.29 -1.37 -1.72
CA SER A 128 -4.75 -2.09 -0.57
C SER A 128 -3.51 -1.41 -0.02
N ALA A 129 -3.07 -1.78 1.18
CA ALA A 129 -1.90 -1.24 1.84
C ALA A 129 -1.92 0.30 1.94
N VAL A 130 -3.09 0.86 2.19
CA VAL A 130 -3.33 2.29 2.39
C VAL A 130 -3.50 2.54 3.88
N ALA A 131 -2.65 3.36 4.49
CA ALA A 131 -2.70 3.59 5.93
C ALA A 131 -4.08 4.11 6.37
N ASP A 132 -4.43 5.31 5.97
CA ASP A 132 -5.74 5.90 6.27
C ASP A 132 -6.39 6.42 4.98
N PRO A 133 -7.29 5.63 4.35
CA PRO A 133 -7.91 6.01 3.09
C PRO A 133 -8.82 7.23 3.23
N PHE A 134 -9.41 7.46 4.39
CA PHE A 134 -10.30 8.59 4.63
C PHE A 134 -9.55 9.93 4.69
N SER A 135 -8.28 9.92 5.11
CA SER A 135 -7.41 11.10 5.09
C SER A 135 -6.67 11.29 3.76
N ALA A 136 -6.78 10.33 2.84
CA ALA A 136 -6.08 10.37 1.55
C ALA A 136 -6.61 11.43 0.57
N GLY A 137 -7.78 12.04 0.84
CA GLY A 137 -8.33 13.10 -0.02
C GLY A 137 -8.94 12.57 -1.34
N VAL A 138 -9.41 11.33 -1.36
CA VAL A 138 -9.95 10.64 -2.54
C VAL A 138 -11.47 10.51 -2.53
N GLY A 139 -12.17 11.32 -1.71
CA GLY A 139 -13.63 11.37 -1.69
C GLY A 139 -14.29 10.27 -0.87
N LEU A 140 -13.64 9.81 0.19
CA LEU A 140 -14.19 8.81 1.13
C LEU A 140 -14.69 9.49 2.40
N ASP A 141 -15.82 9.00 2.95
CA ASP A 141 -16.36 9.49 4.21
C ASP A 141 -16.13 8.46 5.33
N ARG A 142 -15.48 8.89 6.41
CA ARG A 142 -15.21 8.03 7.58
C ARG A 142 -16.50 7.70 8.36
N ARG A 143 -17.48 8.61 8.35
CA ARG A 143 -18.74 8.45 9.10
C ARG A 143 -19.67 7.44 8.43
N ASP A 144 -19.62 7.38 7.10
CA ASP A 144 -20.36 6.41 6.31
C ASP A 144 -19.47 5.77 5.24
N PRO A 145 -18.89 4.58 5.51
CA PRO A 145 -18.01 3.89 4.58
C PRO A 145 -18.64 3.50 3.24
N LEU A 146 -19.95 3.65 3.08
CA LEU A 146 -20.65 3.48 1.79
C LEU A 146 -20.67 4.77 0.96
N VAL A 147 -20.29 5.93 1.55
CA VAL A 147 -20.15 7.19 0.82
C VAL A 147 -18.74 7.29 0.24
N HIS A 148 -18.61 6.87 -1.01
CA HIS A 148 -17.36 6.88 -1.77
C HIS A 148 -17.64 6.98 -3.29
N PRO A 149 -16.64 7.31 -4.13
CA PRO A 149 -16.78 7.24 -5.58
C PRO A 149 -17.19 5.81 -6.00
N ARG A 150 -18.25 5.70 -6.83
CA ARG A 150 -18.86 4.41 -7.21
C ARG A 150 -17.89 3.38 -7.81
N HIS A 151 -16.75 3.83 -8.31
CA HIS A 151 -15.74 2.98 -8.93
C HIS A 151 -14.55 2.65 -8.02
N LEU A 152 -14.54 3.14 -6.76
CA LEU A 152 -13.41 3.06 -5.83
C LEU A 152 -13.79 2.27 -4.58
N VAL A 153 -13.06 1.19 -4.29
CA VAL A 153 -13.25 0.31 -3.12
C VAL A 153 -11.88 -0.06 -2.55
N GLY A 154 -11.82 -0.50 -1.31
CA GLY A 154 -10.59 -1.06 -0.74
C GLY A 154 -10.56 -1.07 0.77
N TYR A 155 -9.36 -1.34 1.31
CA TYR A 155 -9.15 -1.57 2.73
C TYR A 155 -8.05 -0.66 3.28
N GLY A 156 -8.38 0.10 4.34
CA GLY A 156 -7.42 0.83 5.15
C GLY A 156 -6.63 -0.12 6.05
N SER A 157 -5.35 0.15 6.27
CA SER A 157 -4.45 -0.69 7.06
C SER A 157 -3.57 0.13 8.00
N LEU A 158 -4.18 1.06 8.74
CA LEU A 158 -3.48 1.89 9.70
C LEU A 158 -2.98 1.04 10.86
N SER A 159 -1.66 0.99 11.02
CA SER A 159 -1.03 0.23 12.10
C SER A 159 -1.26 0.91 13.45
N PRO A 160 -1.32 0.14 14.57
CA PRO A 160 -1.67 0.64 15.89
C PRO A 160 -0.49 1.39 16.55
N ILE A 161 -0.32 2.65 16.21
CA ILE A 161 0.80 3.51 16.67
C ILE A 161 0.85 3.61 18.19
N ASP A 162 -0.29 3.89 18.84
CA ASP A 162 -0.31 4.07 20.28
C ASP A 162 0.10 2.79 21.04
N ALA A 163 -0.39 1.64 20.61
CA ALA A 163 0.02 0.34 21.16
C ALA A 163 1.51 0.07 20.91
N THR A 164 2.05 0.42 19.76
CA THR A 164 3.47 0.26 19.41
C THR A 164 4.37 1.05 20.36
N PHE A 165 4.03 2.31 20.66
CA PHE A 165 4.76 3.14 21.63
C PHE A 165 4.56 2.64 23.06
N GLY A 166 3.38 2.09 23.40
CA GLY A 166 3.13 1.42 24.67
C GLY A 166 4.04 0.20 24.86
N ILE A 167 4.24 -0.61 23.84
CA ILE A 167 5.18 -1.74 23.85
C ILE A 167 6.61 -1.25 24.08
N LEU A 168 7.03 -0.18 23.38
CA LEU A 168 8.35 0.42 23.60
C LEU A 168 8.60 0.77 25.07
N GLN A 169 7.64 1.45 25.72
CA GLN A 169 7.77 1.81 27.14
C GLN A 169 7.75 0.62 28.10
N ARG A 170 7.02 -0.44 27.76
CA ARG A 170 7.05 -1.69 28.55
C ARG A 170 8.41 -2.38 28.46
N ILE A 171 9.05 -2.33 27.28
CA ILE A 171 10.41 -2.88 27.08
C ILE A 171 11.45 -2.04 27.79
N ASN A 172 11.36 -0.71 27.69
CA ASN A 172 12.29 0.22 28.31
C ASN A 172 11.57 1.44 28.90
N PRO A 173 11.14 1.38 30.17
CA PRO A 173 10.47 2.50 30.83
C PRO A 173 11.35 3.76 30.98
N GLY A 174 12.66 3.62 30.83
CA GLY A 174 13.64 4.70 30.92
C GLY A 174 13.83 5.48 29.62
N VAL A 175 13.33 5.00 28.49
CA VAL A 175 13.45 5.71 27.19
C VAL A 175 12.74 7.06 27.24
N ARG A 176 13.35 8.08 26.63
CA ARG A 176 12.78 9.43 26.56
C ARG A 176 12.76 10.01 25.17
N ARG A 177 13.77 9.75 24.34
CA ARG A 177 13.96 10.40 23.04
C ARG A 177 13.95 9.38 21.90
N ILE A 178 13.05 9.60 20.97
CA ILE A 178 12.82 8.72 19.81
C ILE A 178 13.18 9.49 18.54
N GLY A 179 14.15 9.01 17.77
CA GLY A 179 14.49 9.56 16.46
C GLY A 179 13.55 9.03 15.38
N VAL A 180 13.14 9.91 14.46
CA VAL A 180 12.30 9.53 13.31
C VAL A 180 12.64 10.39 12.10
N ALA A 181 12.80 9.75 10.94
CA ALA A 181 12.76 10.42 9.63
C ALA A 181 11.38 10.20 9.00
N HIS A 182 10.88 11.21 8.28
CA HIS A 182 9.56 11.11 7.63
C HIS A 182 9.45 12.04 6.42
N ASN A 183 8.63 11.66 5.43
CA ASN A 183 8.35 12.50 4.29
C ASN A 183 7.00 13.25 4.46
N PRO A 184 7.00 14.57 4.73
CA PRO A 184 5.76 15.33 4.94
C PRO A 184 4.91 15.50 3.66
N ALA A 185 5.45 15.20 2.48
CA ALA A 185 4.69 15.23 1.24
C ALA A 185 3.70 14.06 1.13
N GLU A 186 3.99 12.91 1.77
CA GLU A 186 3.11 11.75 1.81
C GLU A 186 1.99 11.94 2.85
N SER A 187 0.73 11.72 2.47
CA SER A 187 -0.41 11.85 3.40
C SER A 187 -0.42 10.77 4.49
N ASN A 188 -0.02 9.54 4.17
CA ASN A 188 0.19 8.46 5.14
C ASN A 188 1.27 8.84 6.17
N SER A 189 2.39 9.40 5.72
CA SER A 189 3.46 9.89 6.61
C SER A 189 2.92 10.92 7.61
N ARG A 190 2.19 11.94 7.11
CA ARG A 190 1.56 12.94 7.99
C ARG A 190 0.64 12.30 9.04
N ARG A 191 -0.17 11.32 8.63
CA ARG A 191 -1.08 10.61 9.55
C ARG A 191 -0.33 9.83 10.62
N PHE A 192 0.69 9.06 10.25
CA PHE A 192 1.54 8.35 11.19
C PHE A 192 2.23 9.30 12.17
N MET A 193 2.74 10.43 11.68
CA MET A 193 3.41 11.42 12.54
C MET A 193 2.46 12.13 13.49
N GLU A 194 1.22 12.43 13.08
CA GLU A 194 0.18 12.96 13.95
C GLU A 194 -0.08 12.03 15.14
N LEU A 195 -0.27 10.75 14.87
CA LEU A 195 -0.51 9.72 15.89
C LEU A 195 0.72 9.52 16.79
N ALA A 196 1.92 9.47 16.21
CA ALA A 196 3.17 9.34 16.95
C ALA A 196 3.37 10.52 17.91
N ARG A 197 3.15 11.76 17.45
CA ARG A 197 3.22 12.97 18.31
C ARG A 197 2.21 12.90 19.46
N THR A 198 0.98 12.45 19.17
CA THR A 198 -0.07 12.30 20.19
C THR A 198 0.32 11.25 21.23
N SER A 199 0.78 10.08 20.77
CA SER A 199 1.24 8.99 21.63
C SER A 199 2.43 9.41 22.50
N CYS A 200 3.42 10.12 21.91
CA CYS A 200 4.58 10.62 22.64
C CYS A 200 4.18 11.62 23.73
N ARG A 201 3.31 12.60 23.41
CA ARG A 201 2.83 13.56 24.40
C ARG A 201 2.14 12.89 25.59
N GLY A 202 1.25 11.94 25.33
CA GLY A 202 0.54 11.18 26.37
C GLY A 202 1.47 10.34 27.26
N ARG A 203 2.67 10.03 26.78
CA ARG A 203 3.67 9.19 27.45
C ARG A 203 4.89 9.94 27.99
N GLY A 204 4.97 11.25 27.84
CA GLY A 204 6.15 12.02 28.23
C GLY A 204 7.41 11.67 27.42
N LEU A 205 7.25 11.27 26.17
CA LEU A 205 8.32 10.97 25.23
C LEU A 205 8.57 12.17 24.32
N GLU A 206 9.82 12.40 23.96
CA GLU A 206 10.24 13.41 22.99
C GLU A 206 10.45 12.74 21.62
N LEU A 207 9.83 13.29 20.58
CA LEU A 207 9.99 12.83 19.19
C LEU A 207 10.95 13.76 18.48
N LEU A 208 12.15 13.26 18.14
CA LEU A 208 13.19 13.98 17.42
C LEU A 208 12.97 13.76 15.92
N GLU A 209 12.21 14.66 15.32
CA GLU A 209 11.81 14.56 13.91
C GLU A 209 12.86 15.14 12.96
N ALA A 210 13.04 14.47 11.81
CA ALA A 210 13.80 14.96 10.65
C ALA A 210 12.99 14.72 9.38
N ALA A 211 12.63 15.82 8.69
CA ALA A 211 11.90 15.74 7.44
C ALA A 211 12.82 15.39 6.28
N VAL A 212 12.33 14.59 5.34
CA VAL A 212 13.03 14.22 4.10
C VAL A 212 12.10 14.42 2.90
N GLU A 213 12.67 14.76 1.75
CA GLU A 213 11.91 14.91 0.49
C GLU A 213 11.91 13.61 -0.33
N ASN A 214 12.95 12.79 -0.17
CA ASN A 214 13.16 11.54 -0.91
C ASN A 214 14.05 10.58 -0.11
N SER A 215 14.21 9.36 -0.61
CA SER A 215 14.95 8.29 0.06
C SER A 215 16.45 8.56 0.23
N SER A 216 17.08 9.38 -0.62
CA SER A 216 18.51 9.67 -0.53
C SER A 216 18.89 10.49 0.71
N GLY A 217 17.97 11.30 1.24
CA GLY A 217 18.19 12.09 2.45
C GLY A 217 17.95 11.34 3.78
N VAL A 218 17.41 10.11 3.73
CA VAL A 218 16.96 9.39 4.94
C VAL A 218 18.11 9.07 5.88
N VAL A 219 19.25 8.63 5.38
CA VAL A 219 20.42 8.27 6.21
C VAL A 219 20.92 9.48 6.99
N GLU A 220 21.06 10.64 6.33
CA GLU A 220 21.49 11.89 6.96
C GLU A 220 20.46 12.36 8.00
N ALA A 221 19.16 12.26 7.70
CA ALA A 221 18.09 12.59 8.62
C ALA A 221 18.16 11.73 9.89
N ILE A 222 18.37 10.41 9.77
CA ILE A 222 18.55 9.52 10.92
C ILE A 222 19.81 9.90 11.73
N GLN A 223 20.93 10.17 11.08
CA GLN A 223 22.17 10.61 11.73
C GLN A 223 21.95 11.92 12.52
N SER A 224 21.18 12.86 11.96
CA SER A 224 20.80 14.11 12.65
C SER A 224 20.01 13.82 13.94
N THR A 225 19.04 12.89 13.92
CA THR A 225 18.29 12.53 15.14
C THR A 225 19.19 11.86 16.18
N ILE A 226 20.13 11.01 15.75
CA ILE A 226 21.13 10.36 16.61
C ILE A 226 22.02 11.42 17.27
N ALA A 227 22.53 12.39 16.51
CA ALA A 227 23.36 13.48 17.03
C ALA A 227 22.62 14.36 18.07
N ARG A 228 21.27 14.48 17.94
CA ARG A 228 20.39 15.16 18.90
C ARG A 228 20.06 14.30 20.12
N GLY A 229 20.61 13.10 20.21
CA GLY A 229 20.51 12.21 21.36
C GLY A 229 19.32 11.27 21.32
N ALA A 230 18.87 10.84 20.16
CA ALA A 230 17.91 9.74 20.04
C ALA A 230 18.44 8.48 20.77
N GLU A 231 17.57 7.75 21.42
CA GLU A 231 17.87 6.54 22.19
C GLU A 231 17.37 5.28 21.50
N VAL A 232 16.45 5.45 20.54
CA VAL A 232 15.84 4.44 19.69
C VAL A 232 15.34 5.12 18.43
N ILE A 233 15.30 4.38 17.31
CA ILE A 233 14.77 4.90 16.04
C ILE A 233 13.41 4.29 15.75
N PHE A 234 12.46 5.14 15.38
CA PHE A 234 11.15 4.75 14.89
C PHE A 234 11.10 4.87 13.37
N VAL A 235 10.62 3.84 12.67
CA VAL A 235 10.34 3.89 11.24
C VAL A 235 8.83 3.87 11.05
N PRO A 236 8.22 5.00 10.59
CA PRO A 236 6.79 5.06 10.29
C PRO A 236 6.47 4.34 8.99
N GLY A 237 5.17 4.20 8.69
CA GLY A 237 4.70 3.55 7.48
C GLY A 237 4.66 4.46 6.24
N ASP A 238 5.63 5.36 6.05
CA ASP A 238 5.75 6.10 4.79
C ASP A 238 6.60 5.34 3.77
N THR A 239 6.34 5.57 2.47
CA THR A 239 6.99 4.80 1.40
C THR A 239 8.44 5.23 1.17
N THR A 240 8.77 6.48 1.47
CA THR A 240 10.12 7.06 1.30
C THR A 240 11.11 6.43 2.29
N VAL A 241 10.76 6.38 3.59
CA VAL A 241 11.65 5.82 4.63
C VAL A 241 11.63 4.31 4.64
N ALA A 242 10.42 3.70 4.48
CA ALA A 242 10.28 2.26 4.41
C ALA A 242 11.05 1.64 3.22
N GLY A 243 11.14 2.36 2.10
CA GLY A 243 11.90 1.93 0.91
C GLY A 243 13.40 1.74 1.15
N VAL A 244 13.96 2.36 2.19
CA VAL A 244 15.38 2.28 2.55
C VAL A 244 15.60 1.87 4.02
N ILE A 245 14.65 1.12 4.58
CA ILE A 245 14.66 0.73 6.01
C ILE A 245 15.94 -0.03 6.40
N ASP A 246 16.52 -0.81 5.50
CA ASP A 246 17.76 -1.55 5.76
C ASP A 246 18.94 -0.58 5.99
N SER A 247 18.99 0.54 5.28
CA SER A 247 19.96 1.61 5.51
C SER A 247 19.73 2.32 6.83
N VAL A 248 18.46 2.48 7.26
CA VAL A 248 18.11 3.02 8.59
C VAL A 248 18.61 2.09 9.69
N VAL A 249 18.33 0.79 9.58
CA VAL A 249 18.80 -0.23 10.54
C VAL A 249 20.32 -0.26 10.63
N ALA A 250 21.01 -0.26 9.48
CA ALA A 250 22.46 -0.25 9.44
C ALA A 250 23.07 1.02 10.08
N THR A 251 22.42 2.17 9.88
CA THR A 251 22.86 3.46 10.47
C THR A 251 22.64 3.49 11.97
N ALA A 252 21.48 3.05 12.45
CA ALA A 252 21.18 2.97 13.88
C ALA A 252 22.07 1.96 14.60
N ALA A 253 22.36 0.81 13.98
CA ALA A 253 23.26 -0.21 14.52
C ALA A 253 24.69 0.31 14.80
N LYS A 254 25.23 1.16 13.90
CA LYS A 254 26.54 1.81 14.12
C LYS A 254 26.54 2.69 15.37
N ALA A 255 25.41 3.29 15.70
CA ALA A 255 25.20 4.09 16.91
C ALA A 255 24.77 3.25 18.12
N ARG A 256 24.65 1.93 17.97
CA ARG A 256 24.14 0.99 18.99
C ARG A 256 22.71 1.33 19.47
N LEU A 257 21.87 1.74 18.52
CA LEU A 257 20.46 2.04 18.78
C LEU A 257 19.57 1.00 18.08
N PRO A 258 18.58 0.44 18.78
CA PRO A 258 17.60 -0.42 18.14
C PRO A 258 16.62 0.38 17.27
N VAL A 259 16.01 -0.33 16.30
CA VAL A 259 14.98 0.22 15.43
C VAL A 259 13.67 -0.51 15.66
N PHE A 260 12.60 0.22 15.90
CA PHE A 260 11.25 -0.34 15.88
C PHE A 260 10.39 0.29 14.79
N THR A 261 9.36 -0.44 14.34
CA THR A 261 8.61 -0.01 13.17
C THR A 261 7.16 -0.50 13.21
N VAL A 262 6.32 0.10 12.39
CA VAL A 262 4.97 -0.37 12.03
C VAL A 262 4.91 -0.93 10.60
N VAL A 263 6.08 -1.19 10.03
CA VAL A 263 6.26 -1.80 8.71
C VAL A 263 6.84 -3.21 8.89
N PRO A 264 6.00 -4.25 9.07
CA PRO A 264 6.45 -5.61 9.22
C PRO A 264 7.35 -6.03 8.06
N GLY A 265 8.36 -6.82 8.36
CA GLY A 265 9.32 -7.22 7.37
C GLY A 265 9.88 -8.62 7.58
N PRO A 266 10.79 -9.06 6.71
CA PRO A 266 11.46 -10.32 6.88
C PRO A 266 12.28 -10.33 8.18
N PRO A 267 12.43 -11.50 8.82
CA PRO A 267 13.10 -11.63 10.13
C PRO A 267 14.55 -11.14 10.15
N ASP A 268 15.24 -11.23 9.03
CA ASP A 268 16.65 -10.86 8.85
C ASP A 268 16.88 -9.36 8.64
N ARG A 269 15.81 -8.57 8.52
CA ARG A 269 15.91 -7.09 8.38
C ARG A 269 16.66 -6.43 9.54
N GLY A 270 16.61 -7.01 10.74
CA GLY A 270 17.32 -6.50 11.91
C GLY A 270 16.59 -5.41 12.69
N THR A 271 15.30 -5.17 12.45
CA THR A 271 14.45 -4.36 13.35
C THR A 271 14.29 -5.09 14.67
N PHE A 272 14.26 -4.33 15.80
CA PHE A 272 14.14 -4.87 17.14
C PHE A 272 12.74 -5.44 17.40
N PHE A 273 11.71 -4.66 17.06
CA PHE A 273 10.35 -5.18 17.00
C PHE A 273 9.53 -4.42 15.96
N ASP A 274 8.51 -5.07 15.46
CA ASP A 274 7.49 -4.46 14.61
C ASP A 274 6.08 -4.82 15.10
N VAL A 275 5.14 -3.89 14.85
CA VAL A 275 3.71 -4.10 15.09
C VAL A 275 2.96 -3.72 13.82
N GLY A 276 2.29 -4.67 13.21
CA GLY A 276 1.54 -4.40 11.98
C GLY A 276 0.74 -5.61 11.51
N PHE A 277 0.14 -5.48 10.36
CA PHE A 277 -0.68 -6.51 9.74
C PHE A 277 0.15 -7.47 8.88
N ASP A 278 -0.41 -8.65 8.62
CA ASP A 278 0.05 -9.48 7.52
C ASP A 278 -0.45 -8.88 6.20
N PHE A 279 0.45 -8.22 5.47
CA PHE A 279 0.06 -7.49 4.25
C PHE A 279 -0.32 -8.41 3.09
N ARG A 280 0.05 -9.68 3.11
CA ARG A 280 -0.49 -10.66 2.18
C ARG A 280 -1.98 -10.93 2.44
N GLU A 281 -2.37 -11.05 3.72
CA GLU A 281 -3.79 -11.17 4.10
C GLU A 281 -4.57 -9.89 3.77
N VAL A 282 -3.99 -8.70 4.00
CA VAL A 282 -4.58 -7.40 3.60
C VAL A 282 -4.82 -7.35 2.10
N GLY A 283 -3.83 -7.77 1.32
CA GLY A 283 -3.94 -7.88 -0.13
C GLY A 283 -5.02 -8.87 -0.57
N LEU A 284 -5.11 -10.01 0.12
CA LEU A 284 -6.08 -11.05 -0.17
C LEU A 284 -7.53 -10.55 -0.05
N LEU A 285 -7.84 -9.73 0.97
CA LEU A 285 -9.16 -9.07 1.10
C LEU A 285 -9.47 -8.19 -0.12
N ALA A 286 -8.53 -7.33 -0.51
CA ALA A 286 -8.70 -6.45 -1.65
C ALA A 286 -8.82 -7.23 -2.98
N GLY A 287 -8.03 -8.29 -3.14
CA GLY A 287 -8.09 -9.16 -4.30
C GLY A 287 -9.41 -9.92 -4.46
N ARG A 288 -9.98 -10.40 -3.35
CA ARG A 288 -11.32 -11.01 -3.33
C ARG A 288 -12.39 -10.00 -3.73
N ALA A 289 -12.35 -8.78 -3.17
CA ALA A 289 -13.27 -7.70 -3.55
C ALA A 289 -13.14 -7.35 -5.04
N ALA A 290 -11.92 -7.28 -5.57
CA ALA A 290 -11.66 -7.04 -6.98
C ALA A 290 -12.23 -8.14 -7.88
N GLY A 291 -12.08 -9.40 -7.49
CA GLY A 291 -12.66 -10.55 -8.20
C GLY A 291 -14.19 -10.54 -8.17
N ASP A 292 -14.81 -10.22 -7.02
CA ASP A 292 -16.27 -10.09 -6.90
C ASP A 292 -16.79 -8.96 -7.83
N ILE A 293 -16.06 -7.84 -7.94
CA ILE A 293 -16.37 -6.72 -8.83
C ILE A 293 -16.26 -7.14 -10.30
N LEU A 294 -15.19 -7.85 -10.69
CA LEU A 294 -15.05 -8.39 -12.05
C LEU A 294 -16.13 -9.42 -12.38
N ALA A 295 -16.67 -10.12 -11.38
CA ALA A 295 -17.80 -11.02 -11.50
C ALA A 295 -19.15 -10.32 -11.59
N GLY A 296 -19.20 -8.97 -11.48
CA GLY A 296 -20.40 -8.14 -11.66
C GLY A 296 -20.98 -7.56 -10.37
N LYS A 297 -20.33 -7.69 -9.22
CA LYS A 297 -20.77 -7.02 -8.00
C LYS A 297 -20.60 -5.50 -8.15
N ASP A 298 -21.65 -4.72 -7.85
CA ASP A 298 -21.57 -3.24 -7.89
C ASP A 298 -20.64 -2.72 -6.80
N PRO A 299 -19.52 -2.07 -7.14
CA PRO A 299 -18.61 -1.50 -6.15
C PRO A 299 -19.28 -0.52 -5.19
N ALA A 300 -20.30 0.22 -5.63
CA ALA A 300 -21.04 1.17 -4.79
C ALA A 300 -21.76 0.50 -3.60
N THR A 301 -21.88 -0.82 -3.58
CA THR A 301 -22.50 -1.60 -2.48
C THR A 301 -21.46 -2.17 -1.51
N ILE A 302 -20.19 -1.95 -1.76
CA ILE A 302 -19.09 -2.49 -0.94
C ILE A 302 -18.55 -1.36 -0.07
N PRO A 303 -18.67 -1.40 1.26
CA PRO A 303 -18.13 -0.36 2.11
C PRO A 303 -16.60 -0.33 2.05
N ILE A 304 -16.01 0.85 2.26
CA ILE A 304 -14.57 0.96 2.50
C ILE A 304 -14.25 0.22 3.79
N GLY A 305 -13.38 -0.78 3.69
CA GLY A 305 -13.03 -1.65 4.82
C GLY A 305 -11.85 -1.10 5.65
N GLU A 306 -11.81 -1.51 6.91
CA GLU A 306 -10.67 -1.33 7.80
C GLU A 306 -10.10 -2.70 8.16
N THR A 307 -8.82 -2.92 7.82
CA THR A 307 -8.14 -4.20 8.03
C THR A 307 -8.17 -4.66 9.48
N SER A 308 -8.06 -3.74 10.43
CA SER A 308 -8.07 -4.04 11.88
C SER A 308 -9.33 -4.74 12.38
N ARG A 309 -10.42 -4.65 11.64
CA ARG A 309 -11.69 -5.35 11.97
C ARG A 309 -11.68 -6.82 11.54
N GLU A 310 -10.84 -7.19 10.58
CA GLU A 310 -10.80 -8.54 9.99
C GLU A 310 -9.51 -9.28 10.29
N ILE A 311 -8.39 -8.54 10.39
CA ILE A 311 -7.05 -9.09 10.60
C ILE A 311 -6.45 -8.42 11.83
N PRO A 312 -6.17 -9.16 12.91
CA PRO A 312 -5.52 -8.59 14.09
C PRO A 312 -4.06 -8.22 13.75
N PRO A 313 -3.55 -7.08 14.30
CA PRO A 313 -2.14 -6.76 14.18
C PRO A 313 -1.29 -7.78 14.92
N ARG A 314 -0.07 -7.97 14.43
CA ARG A 314 0.89 -8.94 14.97
C ARG A 314 2.11 -8.20 15.53
N LEU A 315 2.68 -8.75 16.59
CA LEU A 315 3.96 -8.34 17.16
C LEU A 315 5.03 -9.32 16.69
N THR A 316 6.11 -8.80 16.10
CA THR A 316 7.36 -9.53 15.89
C THR A 316 8.40 -8.96 16.83
N VAL A 317 9.20 -9.81 17.47
CA VAL A 317 10.30 -9.40 18.35
C VAL A 317 11.59 -10.08 17.89
N ASN A 318 12.64 -9.30 17.70
CA ASN A 318 13.97 -9.79 17.35
C ASN A 318 14.97 -9.51 18.50
N LEU A 319 15.23 -10.51 19.31
CA LEU A 319 16.17 -10.42 20.44
C LEU A 319 17.64 -10.36 20.01
N THR A 320 17.91 -10.59 18.70
CA THR A 320 19.25 -10.52 18.10
C THR A 320 19.45 -9.25 17.27
N ALA A 321 18.50 -8.29 17.36
CA ALA A 321 18.54 -7.07 16.57
C ALA A 321 19.85 -6.29 16.81
N PRO A 322 20.51 -5.81 15.75
CA PRO A 322 21.72 -5.01 15.90
C PRO A 322 21.42 -3.70 16.65
N GLY A 323 22.35 -3.30 17.50
CA GLY A 323 22.21 -2.10 18.34
C GLY A 323 21.36 -2.30 19.61
N CYS A 324 20.81 -3.49 19.82
CA CYS A 324 20.02 -3.84 20.99
C CYS A 324 20.90 -4.41 22.11
N ASP A 325 21.16 -3.63 23.16
CA ASP A 325 21.80 -4.12 24.39
C ASP A 325 20.75 -4.84 25.24
N PRO A 326 20.83 -6.16 25.46
CA PRO A 326 19.84 -6.93 26.21
C PRO A 326 19.72 -6.53 27.69
N THR A 327 20.71 -5.83 28.24
CA THR A 327 20.62 -5.30 29.60
C THR A 327 19.74 -4.06 29.71
N ARG A 328 19.69 -3.27 28.64
CA ARG A 328 18.89 -2.05 28.53
C ARG A 328 17.51 -2.31 27.87
N TRP A 329 17.46 -3.23 26.92
CA TRP A 329 16.27 -3.52 26.07
C TRP A 329 15.72 -4.92 26.39
N ARG A 330 15.22 -5.08 27.62
CA ARG A 330 14.69 -6.35 28.08
C ARG A 330 13.21 -6.49 27.73
N VAL A 331 12.88 -7.41 26.83
CA VAL A 331 11.50 -7.69 26.47
C VAL A 331 10.83 -8.52 27.57
N PRO A 332 9.71 -8.07 28.16
CA PRO A 332 8.96 -8.83 29.16
C PRO A 332 8.45 -10.16 28.60
N GLU A 333 8.41 -11.20 29.44
CA GLU A 333 7.98 -12.56 29.04
C GLU A 333 6.55 -12.60 28.51
N ASP A 334 5.66 -11.81 29.06
CA ASP A 334 4.27 -11.71 28.62
C ASP A 334 4.14 -11.04 27.24
N LEU A 335 5.06 -10.12 26.85
CA LEU A 335 5.15 -9.60 25.49
C LEU A 335 5.71 -10.65 24.53
N LEU A 336 6.72 -11.42 24.96
CA LEU A 336 7.21 -12.55 24.16
C LEU A 336 6.13 -13.61 23.95
N ALA A 337 5.27 -13.84 24.93
CA ALA A 337 4.13 -14.76 24.79
C ALA A 337 3.05 -14.23 23.81
N GLN A 338 2.91 -12.90 23.67
CA GLN A 338 1.99 -12.27 22.73
C GLN A 338 2.58 -12.10 21.33
N ALA A 339 3.91 -12.22 21.19
CA ALA A 339 4.56 -12.05 19.89
C ALA A 339 4.22 -13.22 18.97
N LYS A 340 3.77 -12.90 17.74
CA LYS A 340 3.55 -13.89 16.68
C LYS A 340 4.84 -14.55 16.24
N VAL A 341 5.91 -13.76 16.19
CA VAL A 341 7.24 -14.22 15.82
C VAL A 341 8.27 -13.72 16.83
N VAL A 342 9.12 -14.62 17.33
CA VAL A 342 10.28 -14.28 18.15
C VAL A 342 11.53 -14.81 17.45
N ILE A 343 12.52 -13.93 17.24
CA ILE A 343 13.82 -14.25 16.64
C ILE A 343 14.84 -14.27 17.77
N GLU A 344 15.50 -15.40 17.96
CA GLU A 344 16.50 -15.65 19.00
C GLU A 344 17.80 -16.17 18.36
N ALA A 345 18.87 -16.20 19.13
CA ALA A 345 20.15 -16.76 18.63
C ALA A 345 20.02 -18.22 18.19
N ALA A 346 19.09 -18.98 18.79
CA ALA A 346 18.79 -20.35 18.43
C ALA A 346 17.93 -20.52 17.16
N GLY A 347 17.38 -19.41 16.64
CA GLY A 347 16.53 -19.41 15.45
C GLY A 347 15.21 -18.65 15.63
N ARG A 348 14.28 -18.87 14.69
CA ARG A 348 12.96 -18.25 14.68
C ARG A 348 11.92 -19.17 15.32
N ARG A 349 11.15 -18.63 16.27
CA ARG A 349 9.97 -19.28 16.86
C ARG A 349 8.71 -18.55 16.42
N GLU A 350 7.74 -19.29 15.91
CA GLU A 350 6.43 -18.77 15.52
C GLU A 350 5.32 -19.36 16.41
N GLN A 351 4.39 -18.49 16.84
CA GLN A 351 3.28 -18.85 17.72
C GLN A 351 1.95 -18.70 16.95
N PRO A 352 1.28 -19.81 16.57
CA PRO A 352 0.11 -19.75 15.69
C PRO A 352 -1.06 -18.92 16.23
N ALA A 353 -1.30 -19.01 17.54
CA ALA A 353 -2.43 -18.37 18.21
C ALA A 353 -2.11 -17.02 18.84
N ALA A 354 -0.90 -16.50 18.66
CA ALA A 354 -0.50 -15.23 19.29
C ALA A 354 -1.23 -14.07 18.63
N VAL A 355 -2.05 -13.38 19.41
CA VAL A 355 -2.75 -12.15 19.04
C VAL A 355 -2.34 -11.07 20.04
N LEU A 356 -1.97 -9.93 19.55
CA LEU A 356 -1.63 -8.79 20.39
C LEU A 356 -2.88 -8.34 21.15
N ALA A 357 -2.82 -8.38 22.50
CA ALA A 357 -3.94 -8.00 23.34
C ALA A 357 -4.01 -6.47 23.52
N GLY A 358 -5.20 -5.90 23.33
CA GLY A 358 -5.46 -4.47 23.60
C GLY A 358 -6.51 -3.87 22.67
N PRO A 359 -7.04 -2.70 22.98
CA PRO A 359 -7.90 -1.96 22.06
C PRO A 359 -7.03 -1.39 20.95
N PHE A 360 -7.09 -2.00 19.77
CA PHE A 360 -6.42 -1.53 18.54
C PHE A 360 -7.27 -0.54 17.73
N THR A 361 -8.45 -0.21 18.23
CA THR A 361 -9.24 0.90 17.73
C THR A 361 -8.58 2.18 18.23
N GLU A 362 -7.98 2.94 17.33
CA GLU A 362 -7.60 4.31 17.67
C GLU A 362 -8.83 5.08 18.16
N PRO A 363 -8.70 5.92 19.20
CA PRO A 363 -9.81 6.78 19.56
C PRO A 363 -10.18 7.60 18.33
N ASP A 364 -11.47 7.59 17.99
CA ASP A 364 -12.03 8.44 16.94
C ASP A 364 -11.52 9.87 17.17
N PRO A 365 -10.85 10.50 16.24
CA PRO A 365 -10.57 11.91 16.33
C PRO A 365 -11.92 12.63 16.26
N LEU A 366 -12.36 13.22 17.38
CA LEU A 366 -13.49 14.13 17.47
C LEU A 366 -13.35 15.29 16.47
#